data_d039d1023289c6ad4548bf8f4c23a338
#
_entry.id   d039d1023289c6ad4548bf8f4c23a338
#
_cell.length_a   1.000
_cell.length_b   1.000
_cell.length_c   1.000
_cell.angle_alpha   90.00
_cell.angle_beta   90.00
_cell.angle_gamma   90.00
#
_symmetry.space_group_name_H-M   'P 1'
#
loop_
_entity.id
_entity.type
_entity.pdbx_description
1 polymer ?
#
loop_
_entity_poly.entity_id
_entity_poly.type
_entity_poly.pdbx_seq_one_letter_code
_entity_poly.pdbx_strand_id
1 'polypeptide(L)'
;MLIIFLITVCSPHIIINATLKGIKLWALSVMPGLLVAMIIIGCINYYMPVNSRLGLVFIIFISVLCGFPIGAINCINYKKQSDSRIIDNITGYCNISSPGFVIGYIYYGTINNSITIIKFLIAVYLPVIILCAVQLIKYPVNNNNNKNSNKAPINNCTAKIFYNRTSNTRYKVNLNSYNIQHTDNMCNNGRQHTINSHKNFFNVLDNAIIKSIDNVLKMCGYIVIFSCICSMIDVLFGRFNYINMIICSLLEITNGIYLIASSDISASVKAAFILTANAFGGISTLMQTIGIAGTSNNNNGINIKKYIYQKIMLSLVT
;
A
#
# COMPACT_ATOMS: atom_id res chain seq x y z
N MET A 1 9.08 10.70 -18.66
CA MET A 1 10.00 9.60 -18.98
C MET A 1 11.18 10.04 -19.82
N LEU A 2 10.98 10.78 -20.96
CA LEU A 2 12.10 11.25 -21.82
C LEU A 2 13.11 12.15 -21.05
N ILE A 3 12.62 13.06 -20.22
CA ILE A 3 13.47 13.96 -19.41
C ILE A 3 14.33 13.17 -18.42
N ILE A 4 13.74 12.17 -17.74
CA ILE A 4 14.47 11.29 -16.81
C ILE A 4 15.55 10.53 -17.57
N PHE A 5 15.23 10.00 -18.75
CA PHE A 5 16.21 9.32 -19.60
C PHE A 5 17.36 10.24 -20.03
N LEU A 6 17.06 11.46 -20.51
CA LEU A 6 18.08 12.43 -20.90
C LEU A 6 19.02 12.78 -19.75
N ILE A 7 18.48 13.01 -18.54
CA ILE A 7 19.31 13.33 -17.37
C ILE A 7 20.12 12.12 -16.92
N THR A 8 19.57 10.90 -17.03
CA THR A 8 20.33 9.66 -16.76
C THR A 8 21.57 9.57 -17.66
N VAL A 9 21.44 9.96 -18.91
CA VAL A 9 22.55 9.95 -19.87
C VAL A 9 23.54 11.09 -19.62
N CYS A 10 23.03 12.30 -19.32
CA CYS A 10 23.86 13.49 -19.13
C CYS A 10 24.55 13.57 -17.76
N SER A 11 23.97 12.95 -16.72
CA SER A 11 24.48 13.02 -15.35
C SER A 11 24.39 11.67 -14.63
N PRO A 12 25.08 10.62 -15.10
CA PRO A 12 24.94 9.27 -14.57
C PRO A 12 25.32 9.15 -13.09
N HIS A 13 26.28 9.94 -12.63
CA HIS A 13 26.71 9.94 -11.22
C HIS A 13 25.59 10.36 -10.25
N ILE A 14 24.76 11.34 -10.61
CA ILE A 14 23.63 11.79 -9.79
C ILE A 14 22.60 10.67 -9.67
N ILE A 15 22.28 10.02 -10.78
CA ILE A 15 21.28 8.94 -10.82
C ILE A 15 21.79 7.70 -10.08
N ILE A 16 23.06 7.34 -10.20
CA ILE A 16 23.64 6.22 -9.45
C ILE A 16 23.55 6.47 -7.95
N ASN A 17 23.95 7.65 -7.49
CA ASN A 17 23.88 8.00 -6.07
C ASN A 17 22.43 8.03 -5.56
N ALA A 18 21.49 8.59 -6.33
CA ALA A 18 20.08 8.62 -5.98
C ALA A 18 19.49 7.20 -5.91
N THR A 19 19.84 6.33 -6.85
CA THR A 19 19.43 4.93 -6.87
C THR A 19 19.95 4.18 -5.63
N LEU A 20 21.24 4.31 -5.34
CA LEU A 20 21.84 3.69 -4.15
C LEU A 20 21.19 4.20 -2.85
N LYS A 21 20.92 5.51 -2.75
CA LYS A 21 20.20 6.11 -1.63
C LYS A 21 18.80 5.52 -1.49
N GLY A 22 18.05 5.41 -2.60
CA GLY A 22 16.69 4.85 -2.62
C GLY A 22 16.69 3.38 -2.21
N ILE A 23 17.61 2.55 -2.74
CA ILE A 23 17.74 1.14 -2.38
C ILE A 23 18.11 0.98 -0.89
N LYS A 24 19.07 1.76 -0.39
CA LYS A 24 19.47 1.72 1.01
C LYS A 24 18.32 2.08 1.94
N LEU A 25 17.57 3.13 1.62
CA LEU A 25 16.40 3.55 2.36
C LEU A 25 15.32 2.45 2.38
N TRP A 26 15.01 1.88 1.23
CA TRP A 26 14.06 0.78 1.13
C TRP A 26 14.52 -0.43 1.94
N ALA A 27 15.75 -0.88 1.78
CA ALA A 27 16.27 -2.09 2.42
C ALA A 27 16.36 -1.99 3.94
N LEU A 28 16.74 -0.82 4.48
CA LEU A 28 16.99 -0.65 5.90
C LEU A 28 15.79 -0.10 6.69
N SER A 29 14.96 0.75 6.05
CA SER A 29 13.89 1.44 6.77
C SER A 29 12.49 0.91 6.43
N VAL A 30 12.28 0.45 5.18
CA VAL A 30 10.93 0.09 4.70
C VAL A 30 10.72 -1.42 4.71
N MET A 31 11.61 -2.17 4.06
CA MET A 31 11.44 -3.61 3.81
C MET A 31 11.31 -4.44 5.10
N PRO A 32 12.13 -4.29 6.16
CA PRO A 32 12.09 -5.22 7.28
C PRO A 32 10.75 -5.23 8.01
N GLY A 33 10.19 -4.04 8.26
CA GLY A 33 8.89 -3.92 8.94
C GLY A 33 7.71 -4.31 8.07
N LEU A 34 7.73 -3.90 6.79
CA LEU A 34 6.62 -4.14 5.88
C LEU A 34 6.51 -5.59 5.44
N LEU A 35 7.61 -6.27 5.12
CA LEU A 35 7.57 -7.66 4.66
C LEU A 35 6.90 -8.57 5.68
N VAL A 36 7.33 -8.51 6.94
CA VAL A 36 6.75 -9.31 8.02
C VAL A 36 5.28 -8.98 8.22
N ALA A 37 4.93 -7.69 8.26
CA ALA A 37 3.55 -7.26 8.42
C ALA A 37 2.65 -7.74 7.26
N MET A 38 3.13 -7.68 6.01
CA MET A 38 2.38 -8.15 4.83
C MET A 38 2.15 -9.65 4.85
N ILE A 39 3.13 -10.45 5.27
CA ILE A 39 3.00 -11.91 5.40
C ILE A 39 1.93 -12.25 6.44
N ILE A 40 2.04 -11.66 7.65
CA ILE A 40 1.09 -11.90 8.75
C ILE A 40 -0.32 -11.54 8.31
N ILE A 41 -0.52 -10.36 7.70
CA ILE A 41 -1.83 -9.92 7.24
C ILE A 41 -2.35 -10.78 6.09
N GLY A 42 -1.48 -11.22 5.20
CA GLY A 42 -1.84 -12.16 4.13
C GLY A 42 -2.45 -13.44 4.71
N CYS A 43 -1.87 -13.96 5.79
CA CYS A 43 -2.41 -15.12 6.51
C CYS A 43 -3.73 -14.79 7.24
N ILE A 44 -3.78 -13.66 7.96
CA ILE A 44 -4.99 -13.24 8.71
C ILE A 44 -6.17 -13.04 7.76
N ASN A 45 -5.98 -12.31 6.66
CA ASN A 45 -7.04 -12.04 5.68
C ASN A 45 -7.62 -13.33 5.04
N TYR A 46 -6.85 -14.42 5.04
CA TYR A 46 -7.33 -15.70 4.55
C TYR A 46 -8.32 -16.37 5.52
N TYR A 47 -8.07 -16.27 6.82
CA TYR A 47 -8.86 -16.95 7.86
C TYR A 47 -10.03 -16.12 8.41
N MET A 48 -10.03 -14.80 8.21
CA MET A 48 -11.07 -13.95 8.79
C MET A 48 -12.31 -13.81 7.93
N PRO A 49 -13.52 -14.06 8.49
CA PRO A 49 -14.78 -13.70 7.87
C PRO A 49 -14.96 -12.18 7.90
N VAL A 50 -14.94 -11.54 6.75
CA VAL A 50 -14.86 -10.07 6.62
C VAL A 50 -16.24 -9.38 6.59
N ASN A 51 -17.35 -10.10 6.70
CA ASN A 51 -18.71 -9.56 6.45
C ASN A 51 -19.40 -8.94 7.69
N SER A 52 -18.65 -8.49 8.70
CA SER A 52 -19.22 -7.91 9.91
C SER A 52 -18.69 -6.50 10.18
N ARG A 53 -19.47 -5.70 10.98
CA ARG A 53 -18.97 -4.40 11.48
C ARG A 53 -17.66 -4.54 12.25
N LEU A 54 -17.52 -5.61 13.03
CA LEU A 54 -16.29 -5.94 13.75
C LEU A 54 -15.12 -6.19 12.78
N GLY A 55 -15.37 -6.86 11.66
CA GLY A 55 -14.37 -7.06 10.60
C GLY A 55 -13.87 -5.74 10.02
N LEU A 56 -14.75 -4.76 9.81
CA LEU A 56 -14.37 -3.44 9.32
C LEU A 56 -13.50 -2.67 10.33
N VAL A 57 -13.89 -2.64 11.61
CA VAL A 57 -13.10 -2.01 12.69
C VAL A 57 -11.72 -2.67 12.79
N PHE A 58 -11.68 -3.99 12.72
CA PHE A 58 -10.42 -4.75 12.74
C PHE A 58 -9.52 -4.42 11.54
N ILE A 59 -10.09 -4.29 10.33
CA ILE A 59 -9.34 -3.88 9.14
C ILE A 59 -8.77 -2.47 9.29
N ILE A 60 -9.55 -1.52 9.81
CA ILE A 60 -9.07 -0.17 10.09
C ILE A 60 -7.89 -0.23 11.07
N PHE A 61 -8.03 -0.97 12.16
CA PHE A 61 -6.99 -1.13 13.18
C PHE A 61 -5.69 -1.71 12.60
N ILE A 62 -5.78 -2.84 11.87
CA ILE A 62 -4.62 -3.45 11.21
C ILE A 62 -4.01 -2.52 10.16
N SER A 63 -4.85 -1.81 9.39
CA SER A 63 -4.37 -0.89 8.36
C SER A 63 -3.53 0.24 8.94
N VAL A 64 -3.93 0.78 10.09
CA VAL A 64 -3.16 1.80 10.82
C VAL A 64 -1.85 1.22 11.37
N LEU A 65 -1.87 0.00 11.88
CA LEU A 65 -0.66 -0.65 12.42
C LEU A 65 0.38 -0.97 11.35
N CYS A 66 -0.07 -1.38 10.16
CA CYS A 66 0.84 -1.84 9.12
C CYS A 66 1.30 -0.74 8.18
N GLY A 67 0.51 0.31 8.08
CA GLY A 67 0.85 1.46 7.26
C GLY A 67 0.63 1.25 5.76
N PHE A 68 1.08 2.24 4.98
CA PHE A 68 0.96 2.17 3.53
C PHE A 68 1.98 1.19 2.93
N PRO A 69 1.65 0.52 1.82
CA PRO A 69 0.35 0.55 1.10
C PRO A 69 -0.66 -0.46 1.63
N ILE A 70 -0.35 -1.18 2.73
CA ILE A 70 -1.13 -2.31 3.25
C ILE A 70 -2.52 -1.85 3.68
N GLY A 71 -2.63 -0.66 4.26
CA GLY A 71 -3.91 -0.08 4.67
C GLY A 71 -4.92 -0.02 3.52
N ALA A 72 -4.51 0.48 2.37
CA ALA A 72 -5.37 0.52 1.20
C ALA A 72 -5.66 -0.86 0.60
N ILE A 73 -4.68 -1.77 0.59
CA ILE A 73 -4.86 -3.14 0.11
C ILE A 73 -5.92 -3.87 0.93
N ASN A 74 -5.85 -3.74 2.27
CA ASN A 74 -6.83 -4.35 3.17
C ASN A 74 -8.24 -3.80 2.93
N CYS A 75 -8.37 -2.48 2.80
CA CYS A 75 -9.63 -1.83 2.46
C CYS A 75 -10.22 -2.38 1.15
N ILE A 76 -9.40 -2.52 0.10
CA ILE A 76 -9.86 -3.03 -1.19
C ILE A 76 -10.23 -4.51 -1.13
N ASN A 77 -9.47 -5.32 -0.41
CA ASN A 77 -9.80 -6.73 -0.22
C ASN A 77 -11.15 -6.89 0.49
N TYR A 78 -11.43 -6.04 1.48
CA TYR A 78 -12.74 -6.00 2.13
C TYR A 78 -13.84 -5.55 1.16
N LYS A 79 -13.60 -4.52 0.36
CA LYS A 79 -14.56 -4.03 -0.64
C LYS A 79 -14.97 -5.13 -1.63
N LYS A 80 -14.02 -5.96 -2.08
CA LYS A 80 -14.29 -7.08 -2.99
C LYS A 80 -15.21 -8.15 -2.37
N GLN A 81 -15.21 -8.27 -1.06
CA GLN A 81 -15.99 -9.28 -0.34
C GLN A 81 -17.35 -8.76 0.13
N SER A 82 -17.46 -7.47 0.46
CA SER A 82 -18.63 -6.89 1.14
C SER A 82 -19.42 -5.86 0.35
N ASP A 83 -18.95 -5.46 -0.86
CA ASP A 83 -19.55 -4.40 -1.71
C ASP A 83 -19.89 -3.11 -0.92
N SER A 84 -19.04 -2.75 0.01
CA SER A 84 -19.30 -1.67 0.96
C SER A 84 -18.80 -0.31 0.43
N ARG A 85 -19.74 0.63 0.22
CA ARG A 85 -19.43 2.02 -0.19
C ARG A 85 -18.59 2.79 0.84
N ILE A 86 -18.64 2.38 2.10
CA ILE A 86 -17.86 3.02 3.17
C ILE A 86 -16.37 2.91 2.94
N ILE A 87 -15.91 1.83 2.29
CA ILE A 87 -14.49 1.59 2.04
C ILE A 87 -13.88 2.71 1.20
N ASP A 88 -14.58 3.19 0.17
CA ASP A 88 -14.09 4.30 -0.64
C ASP A 88 -13.95 5.61 0.15
N ASN A 89 -14.65 5.72 1.28
CA ASN A 89 -14.63 6.91 2.12
C ASN A 89 -13.58 6.85 3.24
N ILE A 90 -12.99 5.68 3.51
CA ILE A 90 -11.98 5.51 4.57
C ILE A 90 -10.60 5.10 4.05
N THR A 91 -10.49 4.60 2.82
CA THR A 91 -9.25 4.01 2.28
C THR A 91 -8.04 4.96 2.38
N GLY A 92 -8.22 6.25 2.08
CA GLY A 92 -7.14 7.23 2.19
C GLY A 92 -6.73 7.51 3.64
N TYR A 93 -7.67 7.50 4.57
CA TYR A 93 -7.39 7.68 6.01
C TYR A 93 -6.69 6.46 6.61
N CYS A 94 -7.09 5.25 6.21
CA CYS A 94 -6.46 4.01 6.66
C CYS A 94 -5.06 3.79 6.08
N ASN A 95 -4.71 4.46 4.98
CA ASN A 95 -3.43 4.30 4.31
C ASN A 95 -2.42 5.35 4.81
N ILE A 96 -1.93 5.19 6.03
CA ILE A 96 -1.01 6.09 6.75
C ILE A 96 0.32 5.36 7.03
N SER A 97 1.33 6.08 7.48
CA SER A 97 2.61 5.50 7.90
C SER A 97 2.45 4.56 9.09
N SER A 98 3.18 3.44 9.08
CA SER A 98 3.18 2.50 10.20
C SER A 98 3.84 3.08 11.45
N PRO A 99 3.47 2.65 12.67
CA PRO A 99 4.13 3.08 13.90
C PRO A 99 5.65 2.83 13.89
N GLY A 100 6.09 1.72 13.32
CA GLY A 100 7.52 1.42 13.19
C GLY A 100 8.27 2.46 12.35
N PHE A 101 7.70 2.92 11.24
CA PHE A 101 8.27 3.97 10.41
C PHE A 101 8.22 5.35 11.12
N VAL A 102 7.09 5.67 11.76
CA VAL A 102 6.91 6.94 12.48
C VAL A 102 7.88 7.04 13.65
N ILE A 103 8.05 5.98 14.44
CA ILE A 103 8.95 5.96 15.58
C ILE A 103 10.40 5.90 15.12
N GLY A 104 10.73 4.92 14.27
CA GLY A 104 12.12 4.63 13.88
C GLY A 104 12.70 5.70 12.97
N TYR A 105 12.04 5.99 11.85
CA TYR A 105 12.57 6.91 10.86
C TYR A 105 12.25 8.38 11.19
N ILE A 106 10.98 8.70 11.51
CA ILE A 106 10.59 10.09 11.69
C ILE A 106 11.03 10.60 13.06
N TYR A 107 10.61 9.95 14.14
CA TYR A 107 10.86 10.48 15.48
C TYR A 107 12.33 10.40 15.87
N TYR A 108 12.92 9.22 15.89
CA TYR A 108 14.34 9.06 16.26
C TYR A 108 15.32 9.50 15.16
N GLY A 109 14.93 9.39 13.88
CA GLY A 109 15.80 9.75 12.78
C GLY A 109 15.84 11.25 12.45
N THR A 110 14.79 12.02 12.81
CA THR A 110 14.69 13.41 12.34
C THR A 110 14.30 14.43 13.40
N ILE A 111 13.42 14.10 14.36
CA ILE A 111 12.90 15.06 15.36
C ILE A 111 13.81 15.17 16.59
N ASN A 112 14.60 14.15 16.87
CA ASN A 112 15.64 14.15 17.91
C ASN A 112 15.15 14.67 19.28
N ASN A 113 14.08 14.06 19.81
CA ASN A 113 13.54 14.34 21.15
C ASN A 113 13.06 15.78 21.43
N SER A 114 12.94 16.63 20.43
CA SER A 114 12.42 17.98 20.60
C SER A 114 10.94 18.03 21.02
N ILE A 115 10.20 16.94 20.81
CA ILE A 115 8.80 16.74 21.20
C ILE A 115 8.68 15.37 21.88
N THR A 116 7.81 15.24 22.91
CA THR A 116 7.56 13.94 23.54
C THR A 116 6.94 12.95 22.53
N ILE A 117 7.49 11.73 22.44
CA ILE A 117 7.04 10.69 21.50
C ILE A 117 5.52 10.44 21.55
N ILE A 118 4.93 10.46 22.74
CA ILE A 118 3.50 10.25 22.93
C ILE A 118 2.69 11.35 22.25
N LYS A 119 3.09 12.62 22.43
CA LYS A 119 2.42 13.76 21.78
C LYS A 119 2.51 13.66 20.26
N PHE A 120 3.67 13.23 19.76
CA PHE A 120 3.88 13.06 18.33
C PHE A 120 3.02 11.93 17.75
N LEU A 121 2.96 10.77 18.42
CA LEU A 121 2.10 9.66 18.00
C LEU A 121 0.60 10.03 18.06
N ILE A 122 0.17 10.77 19.08
CA ILE A 122 -1.20 11.27 19.16
C ILE A 122 -1.49 12.18 17.96
N ALA A 123 -0.60 13.11 17.62
CA ALA A 123 -0.76 14.00 16.48
C ALA A 123 -0.89 13.25 15.16
N VAL A 124 -0.15 12.15 14.98
CA VAL A 124 -0.21 11.33 13.75
C VAL A 124 -1.51 10.50 13.67
N TYR A 125 -1.90 9.82 14.75
CA TYR A 125 -2.95 8.78 14.68
C TYR A 125 -4.33 9.24 15.12
N LEU A 126 -4.43 10.23 16.01
CA LEU A 126 -5.74 10.71 16.50
C LEU A 126 -6.62 11.28 15.37
N PRO A 127 -6.10 12.12 14.44
CA PRO A 127 -6.89 12.59 13.30
C PRO A 127 -7.43 11.45 12.43
N VAL A 128 -6.65 10.41 12.20
CA VAL A 128 -7.07 9.22 11.44
C VAL A 128 -8.22 8.51 12.11
N ILE A 129 -8.11 8.27 13.43
CA ILE A 129 -9.15 7.60 14.21
C ILE A 129 -10.45 8.41 14.18
N ILE A 130 -10.36 9.73 14.39
CA ILE A 130 -11.53 10.62 14.37
C ILE A 130 -12.19 10.61 13.00
N LEU A 131 -11.41 10.79 11.91
CA LEU A 131 -11.95 10.84 10.55
C LEU A 131 -12.58 9.49 10.14
N CYS A 132 -11.95 8.37 10.49
CA CYS A 132 -12.53 7.05 10.27
C CYS A 132 -13.83 6.86 11.08
N ALA A 133 -13.87 7.26 12.35
CA ALA A 133 -15.06 7.16 13.20
C ALA A 133 -16.22 7.99 12.64
N VAL A 134 -15.97 9.22 12.18
CA VAL A 134 -16.97 10.06 11.52
C VAL A 134 -17.55 9.38 10.27
N GLN A 135 -16.71 8.73 9.46
CA GLN A 135 -17.20 8.00 8.28
C GLN A 135 -18.03 6.76 8.67
N LEU A 136 -17.64 6.05 9.72
CA LEU A 136 -18.40 4.89 10.23
C LEU A 136 -19.80 5.29 10.75
N ILE A 137 -19.92 6.46 11.38
CA ILE A 137 -21.20 7.00 11.84
C ILE A 137 -22.06 7.46 10.65
N LYS A 138 -21.46 8.16 9.69
CA LYS A 138 -22.15 8.72 8.52
C LYS A 138 -22.66 7.64 7.55
N TYR A 139 -21.94 6.55 7.43
CA TYR A 139 -22.25 5.44 6.51
C TYR A 139 -22.37 4.12 7.28
N PRO A 140 -23.48 3.87 8.00
CA PRO A 140 -23.64 2.63 8.75
C PRO A 140 -23.63 1.42 7.82
N VAL A 141 -22.87 0.40 8.17
CA VAL A 141 -22.84 -0.88 7.45
C VAL A 141 -24.22 -1.55 7.63
N ASN A 142 -24.95 -1.70 6.55
CA ASN A 142 -26.26 -2.34 6.58
C ASN A 142 -26.05 -3.86 6.50
N ASN A 143 -26.34 -4.58 7.58
CA ASN A 143 -26.21 -6.03 7.68
C ASN A 143 -27.25 -6.82 6.85
N ASN A 144 -28.19 -6.12 6.16
CA ASN A 144 -29.32 -6.77 5.51
C ASN A 144 -29.00 -7.46 4.17
N ASN A 145 -27.76 -7.39 3.65
CA ASN A 145 -27.40 -8.04 2.38
C ASN A 145 -27.04 -9.53 2.52
N ASN A 146 -27.24 -10.14 3.70
CA ASN A 146 -26.91 -11.57 3.93
C ASN A 146 -27.90 -12.57 3.30
N LYS A 147 -28.90 -12.15 2.54
CA LYS A 147 -29.89 -13.11 2.02
C LYS A 147 -29.65 -13.59 0.57
N ASN A 148 -28.75 -12.98 -0.21
CA ASN A 148 -28.58 -13.37 -1.62
C ASN A 148 -27.14 -13.51 -2.12
N SER A 149 -26.15 -13.59 -1.26
CA SER A 149 -24.79 -13.89 -1.72
C SER A 149 -24.41 -15.35 -1.49
N ASN A 150 -25.05 -16.27 -2.24
CA ASN A 150 -24.44 -17.54 -2.63
C ASN A 150 -23.26 -17.30 -3.61
N LYS A 151 -22.52 -16.21 -3.44
CA LYS A 151 -21.20 -16.08 -4.07
C LYS A 151 -20.29 -17.01 -3.29
N ALA A 152 -20.05 -18.18 -3.87
CA ALA A 152 -18.99 -19.08 -3.46
C ALA A 152 -17.74 -18.27 -3.11
N PRO A 153 -16.97 -18.67 -2.09
CA PRO A 153 -15.70 -18.03 -1.79
C PRO A 153 -14.93 -17.93 -3.11
N ILE A 154 -14.46 -16.71 -3.45
CA ILE A 154 -13.67 -16.50 -4.65
C ILE A 154 -12.42 -17.36 -4.47
N ASN A 155 -12.54 -18.59 -4.93
CA ASN A 155 -11.42 -19.48 -5.09
C ASN A 155 -10.52 -18.83 -6.12
N ASN A 156 -9.52 -18.12 -5.63
CA ASN A 156 -8.26 -17.84 -6.26
C ASN A 156 -8.17 -18.29 -7.72
N CYS A 157 -8.14 -17.32 -8.64
CA CYS A 157 -7.39 -17.51 -9.87
C CYS A 157 -5.93 -17.80 -9.48
N THR A 158 -5.66 -19.02 -9.09
CA THR A 158 -4.31 -19.58 -9.12
C THR A 158 -3.97 -19.68 -10.60
N ALA A 159 -3.14 -18.77 -11.10
CA ALA A 159 -2.36 -19.07 -12.28
C ALA A 159 -1.61 -20.37 -11.98
N LYS A 160 -2.08 -21.48 -12.54
CA LYS A 160 -1.33 -22.72 -12.55
C LYS A 160 -0.12 -22.49 -13.45
N ILE A 161 1.00 -22.12 -12.84
CA ILE A 161 2.28 -22.28 -13.50
C ILE A 161 2.55 -23.77 -13.51
N PHE A 162 2.20 -24.43 -14.63
CA PHE A 162 2.66 -25.78 -14.91
C PHE A 162 4.15 -25.70 -15.22
N TYR A 163 4.98 -26.10 -14.27
CA TYR A 163 6.36 -26.46 -14.56
C TYR A 163 6.33 -27.83 -15.26
N ASN A 164 6.20 -27.83 -16.57
CA ASN A 164 6.54 -29.02 -17.35
C ASN A 164 8.05 -28.96 -17.63
N ARG A 165 8.77 -29.76 -16.86
CA ARG A 165 10.16 -30.10 -17.11
C ARG A 165 10.14 -31.14 -18.25
N THR A 166 10.25 -30.69 -19.49
CA THR A 166 10.89 -31.36 -20.62
C THR A 166 10.56 -30.63 -21.92
N SER A 167 11.65 -30.37 -22.71
CA SER A 167 11.73 -30.04 -24.13
C SER A 167 11.21 -28.70 -24.64
N ASN A 168 12.20 -27.90 -25.08
CA ASN A 168 12.20 -26.92 -26.18
C ASN A 168 10.89 -26.66 -26.90
N THR A 169 10.20 -25.58 -26.59
CA THR A 169 9.42 -24.83 -27.60
C THR A 169 9.06 -23.43 -27.08
N ARG A 170 9.15 -22.44 -27.97
CA ARG A 170 8.87 -21.02 -27.78
C ARG A 170 7.46 -20.78 -27.30
N TYR A 171 7.27 -19.97 -26.24
CA TYR A 171 5.97 -19.55 -25.75
C TYR A 171 5.45 -18.32 -26.49
N LYS A 172 4.32 -18.46 -27.19
CA LYS A 172 3.40 -17.34 -27.50
C LYS A 172 2.35 -17.30 -26.38
N VAL A 173 2.34 -16.24 -25.57
CA VAL A 173 1.27 -15.98 -24.62
C VAL A 173 0.13 -15.29 -25.38
N ASN A 174 -0.95 -16.00 -25.60
CA ASN A 174 -2.19 -15.43 -26.14
C ASN A 174 -3.15 -15.17 -24.97
N LEU A 175 -3.37 -13.90 -24.64
CA LEU A 175 -4.23 -13.41 -23.56
C LEU A 175 -5.64 -13.08 -24.08
N ASN A 176 -6.35 -14.04 -24.67
CA ASN A 176 -7.78 -13.80 -24.95
C ASN A 176 -8.61 -15.07 -24.86
N SER A 177 -9.75 -14.90 -24.19
CA SER A 177 -10.94 -15.77 -24.18
C SER A 177 -10.85 -17.11 -23.47
N TYR A 178 -11.50 -17.18 -22.31
CA TYR A 178 -12.02 -18.44 -21.75
C TYR A 178 -13.55 -18.39 -21.71
N ASN A 179 -14.14 -18.80 -22.81
CA ASN A 179 -15.44 -19.45 -22.79
C ASN A 179 -15.17 -20.97 -22.82
N ILE A 180 -15.47 -21.65 -21.75
CA ILE A 180 -15.52 -23.13 -21.75
C ILE A 180 -16.96 -23.51 -21.46
N GLN A 181 -17.66 -23.86 -22.52
CA GLN A 181 -18.81 -24.75 -22.44
C GLN A 181 -18.27 -26.18 -22.33
N HIS A 182 -18.53 -26.85 -21.23
CA HIS A 182 -18.39 -28.30 -21.13
C HIS A 182 -19.77 -28.94 -21.17
N THR A 183 -20.10 -29.46 -22.32
CA THR A 183 -21.03 -30.59 -22.46
C THR A 183 -20.16 -31.83 -22.58
N ASP A 184 -20.19 -32.68 -21.59
CA ASP A 184 -19.93 -34.12 -21.78
C ASP A 184 -20.67 -34.90 -20.71
N ASN A 185 -21.76 -35.52 -21.17
CA ASN A 185 -22.43 -36.64 -20.52
C ASN A 185 -21.56 -37.86 -20.65
N MET A 186 -21.10 -38.46 -19.53
CA MET A 186 -20.93 -39.89 -19.42
C MET A 186 -21.00 -40.35 -17.97
N CYS A 187 -21.97 -41.19 -17.72
CA CYS A 187 -22.16 -41.94 -16.50
C CYS A 187 -20.91 -42.75 -16.11
N ASN A 188 -20.48 -42.62 -14.85
CA ASN A 188 -20.07 -43.80 -14.09
C ASN A 188 -20.14 -43.52 -12.59
N ASN A 189 -20.84 -44.42 -11.88
CA ASN A 189 -20.94 -44.49 -10.44
C ASN A 189 -19.55 -44.63 -9.80
N GLY A 190 -19.06 -43.58 -9.21
CA GLY A 190 -17.86 -43.58 -8.37
C GLY A 190 -18.02 -42.49 -7.32
N ARG A 191 -18.02 -42.92 -6.06
CA ARG A 191 -18.08 -42.07 -4.87
C ARG A 191 -17.37 -40.76 -5.09
N GLN A 192 -18.12 -39.64 -5.16
CA GLN A 192 -17.57 -38.32 -5.00
C GLN A 192 -17.02 -38.21 -3.57
N HIS A 193 -15.76 -38.57 -3.40
CA HIS A 193 -14.96 -38.04 -2.32
C HIS A 193 -14.89 -36.53 -2.59
N THR A 194 -15.74 -35.77 -1.94
CA THR A 194 -15.51 -34.35 -1.70
C THR A 194 -14.19 -34.27 -0.96
N ILE A 195 -13.10 -34.10 -1.72
CA ILE A 195 -11.83 -33.69 -1.17
C ILE A 195 -12.08 -32.23 -0.75
N ASN A 196 -12.61 -32.04 0.46
CA ASN A 196 -12.45 -30.82 1.20
C ASN A 196 -10.94 -30.64 1.38
N SER A 197 -10.30 -30.01 0.38
CA SER A 197 -8.93 -29.60 0.53
C SER A 197 -8.93 -28.52 1.62
N HIS A 198 -8.78 -28.93 2.88
CA HIS A 198 -8.20 -28.09 3.90
C HIS A 198 -6.90 -27.57 3.27
N LYS A 199 -6.92 -26.34 2.76
CA LYS A 199 -5.70 -25.72 2.26
C LYS A 199 -4.79 -25.66 3.47
N ASN A 200 -3.75 -26.50 3.46
CA ASN A 200 -2.80 -26.59 4.55
C ASN A 200 -2.29 -25.20 4.88
N PHE A 201 -2.15 -24.87 6.15
CA PHE A 201 -1.60 -23.57 6.63
C PHE A 201 -0.33 -23.19 5.86
N PHE A 202 0.53 -24.13 5.56
CA PHE A 202 1.75 -23.94 4.78
C PHE A 202 1.48 -23.36 3.39
N ASN A 203 0.46 -23.82 2.67
CA ASN A 203 0.10 -23.28 1.36
C ASN A 203 -0.39 -21.81 1.45
N VAL A 204 -1.09 -21.47 2.54
CA VAL A 204 -1.55 -20.11 2.79
C VAL A 204 -0.35 -19.20 3.09
N LEU A 205 0.56 -19.68 3.92
CA LEU A 205 1.79 -18.98 4.29
C LEU A 205 2.69 -18.76 3.07
N ASP A 206 2.95 -19.77 2.25
CA ASP A 206 3.76 -19.67 1.04
C ASP A 206 3.19 -18.64 0.06
N ASN A 207 1.88 -18.67 -0.16
CA ASN A 207 1.21 -17.69 -1.01
C ASN A 207 1.30 -16.26 -0.43
N ALA A 208 1.20 -16.12 0.89
CA ALA A 208 1.37 -14.84 1.57
C ALA A 208 2.80 -14.31 1.42
N ILE A 209 3.81 -15.16 1.58
CA ILE A 209 5.23 -14.81 1.39
C ILE A 209 5.48 -14.35 -0.03
N ILE A 210 5.12 -15.13 -1.05
CA ILE A 210 5.36 -14.80 -2.46
C ILE A 210 4.72 -13.45 -2.82
N LYS A 211 3.44 -13.25 -2.47
CA LYS A 211 2.75 -11.98 -2.72
C LYS A 211 3.38 -10.79 -1.99
N SER A 212 3.84 -11.02 -0.77
CA SER A 212 4.48 -9.97 0.03
C SER A 212 5.82 -9.54 -0.57
N ILE A 213 6.63 -10.51 -1.01
CA ILE A 213 7.91 -10.22 -1.70
C ILE A 213 7.67 -9.44 -2.99
N ASP A 214 6.72 -9.87 -3.84
CA ASP A 214 6.38 -9.16 -5.09
C ASP A 214 5.95 -7.72 -4.81
N ASN A 215 5.11 -7.49 -3.83
CA ASN A 215 4.66 -6.15 -3.45
C ASN A 215 5.80 -5.28 -2.92
N VAL A 216 6.66 -5.82 -2.05
CA VAL A 216 7.78 -5.09 -1.46
C VAL A 216 8.83 -4.74 -2.52
N LEU A 217 9.07 -5.61 -3.50
CA LEU A 217 9.95 -5.32 -4.65
C LEU A 217 9.37 -4.23 -5.56
N LYS A 218 8.06 -4.24 -5.83
CA LYS A 218 7.40 -3.14 -6.57
C LYS A 218 7.57 -1.80 -5.85
N MET A 219 7.45 -1.79 -4.53
CA MET A 219 7.68 -0.58 -3.73
C MET A 219 9.12 -0.07 -3.85
N CYS A 220 10.12 -0.96 -3.87
CA CYS A 220 11.50 -0.59 -4.14
C CYS A 220 11.63 0.20 -5.45
N GLY A 221 11.03 -0.29 -6.53
CA GLY A 221 11.02 0.38 -7.83
C GLY A 221 10.46 1.80 -7.76
N TYR A 222 9.32 1.99 -7.08
CA TYR A 222 8.74 3.33 -6.90
C TYR A 222 9.64 4.24 -6.08
N ILE A 223 10.17 3.76 -4.95
CA ILE A 223 11.07 4.55 -4.08
C ILE A 223 12.31 5.00 -4.86
N VAL A 224 12.92 4.11 -5.63
CA VAL A 224 14.10 4.42 -6.46
C VAL A 224 13.78 5.48 -7.51
N ILE A 225 12.69 5.31 -8.28
CA ILE A 225 12.29 6.28 -9.31
C ILE A 225 12.05 7.66 -8.69
N PHE A 226 11.30 7.75 -7.60
CA PHE A 226 11.01 9.03 -6.95
C PHE A 226 12.23 9.62 -6.26
N SER A 227 13.16 8.81 -5.73
CA SER A 227 14.44 9.30 -5.23
C SER A 227 15.31 9.91 -6.33
N CYS A 228 15.31 9.31 -7.54
CA CYS A 228 15.97 9.90 -8.69
C CYS A 228 15.33 11.24 -9.09
N ILE A 229 14.00 11.32 -9.14
CA ILE A 229 13.28 12.56 -9.44
C ILE A 229 13.60 13.64 -8.40
N CYS A 230 13.58 13.33 -7.10
CA CYS A 230 13.95 14.27 -6.04
C CYS A 230 15.39 14.77 -6.18
N SER A 231 16.35 13.88 -6.52
CA SER A 231 17.73 14.28 -6.73
C SER A 231 17.92 15.19 -7.95
N MET A 232 17.11 15.01 -9.00
CA MET A 232 17.08 15.92 -10.16
C MET A 232 16.51 17.29 -9.79
N ILE A 233 15.47 17.34 -8.97
CA ILE A 233 14.88 18.57 -8.46
C ILE A 233 15.88 19.30 -7.59
N ASP A 234 16.63 18.57 -6.78
CA ASP A 234 17.72 19.14 -5.95
C ASP A 234 18.79 19.84 -6.81
N VAL A 235 19.17 19.26 -7.94
CA VAL A 235 20.10 19.90 -8.88
C VAL A 235 19.51 21.19 -9.49
N LEU A 236 18.23 21.19 -9.81
CA LEU A 236 17.55 22.32 -10.45
C LEU A 236 17.20 23.44 -9.46
N PHE A 237 16.74 23.08 -8.29
CA PHE A 237 16.15 24.01 -7.30
C PHE A 237 16.89 24.02 -5.95
N GLY A 238 18.04 23.35 -5.83
CA GLY A 238 18.80 23.26 -4.56
C GLY A 238 19.22 24.63 -4.00
N ARG A 239 19.35 25.65 -4.87
CA ARG A 239 19.54 27.05 -4.43
C ARG A 239 18.32 27.64 -3.69
N PHE A 240 17.13 27.08 -3.93
CA PHE A 240 15.86 27.51 -3.33
C PHE A 240 15.43 26.44 -2.31
N ASN A 241 16.15 26.35 -1.18
CA ASN A 241 15.99 25.30 -0.18
C ASN A 241 14.53 25.01 0.21
N TYR A 242 13.69 26.05 0.39
CA TYR A 242 12.29 25.85 0.77
C TYR A 242 11.42 25.28 -0.36
N ILE A 243 11.65 25.72 -1.60
CA ILE A 243 10.92 25.22 -2.78
C ILE A 243 11.28 23.75 -3.01
N ASN A 244 12.56 23.43 -2.98
CA ASN A 244 13.05 22.05 -3.10
C ASN A 244 12.46 21.14 -2.01
N MET A 245 12.48 21.60 -0.75
CA MET A 245 11.91 20.89 0.40
C MET A 245 10.41 20.58 0.19
N ILE A 246 9.60 21.56 -0.24
CA ILE A 246 8.17 21.40 -0.47
C ILE A 246 7.92 20.41 -1.63
N ILE A 247 8.60 20.58 -2.76
CA ILE A 247 8.40 19.72 -3.94
C ILE A 247 8.80 18.28 -3.61
N CYS A 248 9.95 18.06 -3.00
CA CYS A 248 10.40 16.72 -2.62
C CYS A 248 9.46 16.08 -1.58
N SER A 249 8.90 16.84 -0.65
CA SER A 249 7.91 16.34 0.33
C SER A 249 6.61 15.90 -0.34
N LEU A 250 6.18 16.58 -1.39
CA LEU A 250 5.00 16.19 -2.17
C LEU A 250 5.27 14.98 -3.05
N LEU A 251 6.49 14.80 -3.52
CA LEU A 251 6.85 13.68 -4.39
C LEU A 251 7.13 12.41 -3.62
N GLU A 252 8.02 12.49 -2.62
CA GLU A 252 8.49 11.32 -1.88
C GLU A 252 8.73 11.68 -0.42
N ILE A 253 7.96 11.03 0.45
CA ILE A 253 7.88 11.36 1.88
C ILE A 253 9.23 11.28 2.60
N THR A 254 10.05 10.27 2.32
CA THR A 254 11.30 10.05 3.07
C THR A 254 12.36 11.10 2.73
N ASN A 255 12.52 11.43 1.44
CA ASN A 255 13.41 12.51 1.02
C ASN A 255 12.89 13.87 1.50
N GLY A 256 11.57 14.11 1.44
CA GLY A 256 10.97 15.33 1.95
C GLY A 256 11.20 15.53 3.44
N ILE A 257 10.94 14.51 4.26
CA ILE A 257 11.17 14.55 5.70
C ILE A 257 12.66 14.79 6.02
N TYR A 258 13.56 14.15 5.28
CA TYR A 258 15.00 14.37 5.45
C TYR A 258 15.38 15.85 5.18
N LEU A 259 14.88 16.45 4.10
CA LEU A 259 15.15 17.86 3.78
C LEU A 259 14.54 18.81 4.82
N ILE A 260 13.32 18.55 5.30
CA ILE A 260 12.70 19.33 6.38
C ILE A 260 13.55 19.23 7.66
N ALA A 261 13.98 18.05 8.04
CA ALA A 261 14.79 17.84 9.24
C ALA A 261 16.15 18.56 9.16
N SER A 262 16.76 18.60 7.98
CA SER A 262 18.06 19.25 7.72
C SER A 262 17.98 20.77 7.55
N SER A 263 16.80 21.37 7.50
CA SER A 263 16.60 22.81 7.29
C SER A 263 16.84 23.62 8.58
N ASP A 264 17.13 24.91 8.46
CA ASP A 264 17.38 25.83 9.59
C ASP A 264 16.10 26.50 10.13
N ILE A 265 14.97 25.78 10.14
CA ILE A 265 13.71 26.28 10.72
C ILE A 265 13.52 25.77 12.15
N SER A 266 12.66 26.45 12.92
CA SER A 266 12.43 26.08 14.32
C SER A 266 11.87 24.65 14.46
N ALA A 267 12.17 23.98 15.58
CA ALA A 267 11.76 22.58 15.82
C ALA A 267 10.24 22.38 15.72
N SER A 268 9.45 23.34 16.20
CA SER A 268 7.98 23.25 16.13
C SER A 268 7.48 23.32 14.69
N VAL A 269 8.07 24.18 13.87
CA VAL A 269 7.72 24.30 12.45
C VAL A 269 8.18 23.06 11.67
N LYS A 270 9.38 22.53 11.95
CA LYS A 270 9.83 21.24 11.39
C LYS A 270 8.82 20.14 11.67
N ALA A 271 8.40 20.02 12.92
CA ALA A 271 7.44 18.99 13.31
C ALA A 271 6.10 19.13 12.58
N ALA A 272 5.57 20.34 12.44
CA ALA A 272 4.34 20.59 11.69
C ALA A 272 4.48 20.20 10.21
N PHE A 273 5.57 20.59 9.54
CA PHE A 273 5.82 20.19 8.15
C PHE A 273 5.99 18.67 8.01
N ILE A 274 6.69 18.03 8.94
CA ILE A 274 6.86 16.56 8.94
C ILE A 274 5.53 15.86 9.13
N LEU A 275 4.69 16.31 10.07
CA LEU A 275 3.35 15.76 10.31
C LEU A 275 2.48 15.89 9.06
N THR A 276 2.42 17.07 8.44
CA THR A 276 1.67 17.34 7.21
C THR A 276 2.15 16.46 6.05
N ALA A 277 3.46 16.40 5.81
CA ALA A 277 4.06 15.56 4.77
C ALA A 277 3.79 14.07 5.01
N ASN A 278 3.88 13.63 6.27
CA ASN A 278 3.58 12.25 6.66
C ASN A 278 2.10 11.90 6.45
N ALA A 279 1.18 12.80 6.77
CA ALA A 279 -0.25 12.60 6.57
C ALA A 279 -0.61 12.54 5.09
N PHE A 280 -0.02 13.39 4.24
CA PHE A 280 -0.19 13.34 2.80
C PHE A 280 0.41 12.07 2.19
N GLY A 281 1.62 11.70 2.58
CA GLY A 281 2.31 10.48 2.17
C GLY A 281 3.09 10.59 0.84
N GLY A 282 2.92 11.68 0.08
CA GLY A 282 3.58 11.91 -1.20
C GLY A 282 2.97 11.15 -2.39
N ILE A 283 3.32 11.60 -3.59
CA ILE A 283 2.87 11.00 -4.87
C ILE A 283 3.45 9.59 -5.03
N SER A 284 4.66 9.34 -4.56
CA SER A 284 5.29 8.01 -4.57
C SER A 284 4.40 6.97 -3.87
N THR A 285 3.90 7.28 -2.68
CA THR A 285 3.00 6.39 -1.92
C THR A 285 1.66 6.17 -2.63
N LEU A 286 1.10 7.21 -3.27
CA LEU A 286 -0.11 7.07 -4.09
C LEU A 286 0.15 6.10 -5.25
N MET A 287 1.26 6.27 -5.97
CA MET A 287 1.60 5.40 -7.11
C MET A 287 1.88 3.96 -6.67
N GLN A 288 2.58 3.75 -5.56
CA GLN A 288 2.76 2.43 -4.93
C GLN A 288 1.40 1.78 -4.63
N THR A 289 0.51 2.54 -4.01
CA THR A 289 -0.83 2.06 -3.63
C THR A 289 -1.66 1.67 -4.85
N ILE A 290 -1.67 2.50 -5.90
CA ILE A 290 -2.36 2.21 -7.17
C ILE A 290 -1.72 1.01 -7.88
N GLY A 291 -0.40 0.94 -7.94
CA GLY A 291 0.33 -0.14 -8.61
C GLY A 291 0.12 -1.52 -7.99
N ILE A 292 -0.13 -1.58 -6.67
CA ILE A 292 -0.37 -2.84 -5.96
C ILE A 292 -1.87 -3.17 -5.89
N ALA A 293 -2.70 -2.20 -5.59
CA ALA A 293 -4.12 -2.39 -5.33
C ALA A 293 -5.04 -2.25 -6.56
N GLY A 294 -4.53 -1.63 -7.64
CA GLY A 294 -5.28 -1.35 -8.86
C GLY A 294 -6.20 -0.14 -8.76
N THR A 295 -6.68 0.32 -9.92
CA THR A 295 -7.62 1.44 -10.04
C THR A 295 -9.08 0.97 -10.15
N SER A 296 -10.02 1.85 -9.83
CA SER A 296 -11.47 1.55 -9.72
C SER A 296 -12.21 1.37 -11.06
N ASN A 297 -11.53 1.10 -12.18
CA ASN A 297 -12.24 0.97 -13.47
C ASN A 297 -13.33 -0.12 -13.50
N ASN A 298 -13.32 -1.06 -12.52
CA ASN A 298 -14.32 -2.14 -12.42
C ASN A 298 -14.91 -2.25 -11.00
N ASN A 299 -15.12 -1.17 -10.27
CA ASN A 299 -15.61 -1.12 -8.87
C ASN A 299 -14.72 -1.84 -7.82
N ASN A 300 -13.62 -2.48 -8.23
CA ASN A 300 -12.79 -3.33 -7.37
C ASN A 300 -11.45 -2.69 -6.96
N GLY A 301 -11.15 -1.47 -7.37
CA GLY A 301 -9.91 -0.77 -7.07
C GLY A 301 -10.11 0.53 -6.27
N ILE A 302 -9.05 1.35 -6.18
CA ILE A 302 -9.06 2.63 -5.47
C ILE A 302 -9.77 3.70 -6.31
N ASN A 303 -10.67 4.45 -5.65
CA ASN A 303 -11.17 5.70 -6.20
C ASN A 303 -10.13 6.80 -5.96
N ILE A 304 -9.31 7.10 -6.97
CA ILE A 304 -8.17 8.01 -6.87
C ILE A 304 -8.61 9.41 -6.39
N LYS A 305 -9.71 9.96 -6.93
CA LYS A 305 -10.19 11.31 -6.55
C LYS A 305 -10.53 11.36 -5.07
N LYS A 306 -11.28 10.38 -4.57
CA LYS A 306 -11.63 10.29 -3.14
C LYS A 306 -10.39 10.08 -2.27
N TYR A 307 -9.48 9.22 -2.71
CA TYR A 307 -8.24 8.95 -1.98
C TYR A 307 -7.39 10.23 -1.82
N ILE A 308 -7.16 10.99 -2.90
CA ILE A 308 -6.40 12.24 -2.85
C ILE A 308 -7.10 13.25 -1.95
N TYR A 309 -8.42 13.41 -2.08
CA TYR A 309 -9.19 14.30 -1.20
C TYR A 309 -9.01 13.93 0.28
N GLN A 310 -9.09 12.65 0.62
CA GLN A 310 -8.90 12.16 1.99
C GLN A 310 -7.48 12.45 2.50
N LYS A 311 -6.47 12.31 1.65
CA LYS A 311 -5.08 12.64 2.00
C LYS A 311 -4.87 14.13 2.26
N ILE A 312 -5.47 14.98 1.44
CA ILE A 312 -5.44 16.43 1.64
C ILE A 312 -6.16 16.79 2.95
N MET A 313 -7.37 16.26 3.17
CA MET A 313 -8.11 16.51 4.41
C MET A 313 -7.35 16.05 5.65
N LEU A 314 -6.71 14.87 5.58
CA LEU A 314 -5.90 14.37 6.69
C LEU A 314 -4.70 15.29 6.96
N SER A 315 -4.00 15.76 5.93
CA SER A 315 -2.83 16.64 6.07
C SER A 315 -3.17 18.04 6.60
N LEU A 316 -4.43 18.49 6.43
CA LEU A 316 -4.90 19.77 6.99
C LEU A 316 -5.31 19.66 8.46
N VAL A 317 -5.69 18.48 8.92
CA VAL A 317 -6.16 18.25 10.31
C VAL A 317 -5.02 17.82 11.22
N THR A 318 -3.96 17.21 10.65
CA THR A 318 -2.76 16.80 11.38
C THR A 318 -1.81 17.94 11.64
#